data_9922fb7c23b31f98941a4ce66ee92862
#
_entry.id   9922fb7c23b31f98941a4ce66ee92862
#
_cell.length_a   1.000
_cell.length_b   1.000
_cell.length_c   1.000
_cell.angle_alpha   90.00
_cell.angle_beta   90.00
_cell.angle_gamma   90.00
#
_symmetry.space_group_name_H-M   'P 1'
#
loop_
_entity.id
_entity.type
_entity.pdbx_description
1 polymer ?
#
loop_
_entity_poly.entity_id
_entity_poly.type
_entity_poly.pdbx_seq_one_letter_code
_entity_poly.pdbx_strand_id
1 'polypeptide(L)'
;MKVFKINKNMKSELLNLYKVLSPYPEVKEVLADLKKKNLKLAILSNGTPDLINELVSANNLDAFDDLFSIEEVKIYKPDSRVYDLPVNKYKIQPKEIVFLSANTWDVSGGGNFGYNAVWVNRNNSHFDNLDYEPKKEIKNLKGLLEIV
;
A
#
# COMPACT_ATOMS: atom_id res chain seq x y z
N MET A 1 4.43 20.73 12.29
CA MET A 1 4.87 20.89 13.70
C MET A 1 4.76 22.33 14.19
N LYS A 2 5.00 23.37 13.37
CA LYS A 2 4.86 24.78 13.80
C LYS A 2 3.42 25.16 14.17
N VAL A 3 2.41 24.64 13.46
CA VAL A 3 0.99 24.98 13.68
C VAL A 3 0.47 24.43 15.02
N PHE A 4 0.88 23.23 15.41
CA PHE A 4 0.38 22.54 16.61
C PHE A 4 1.31 22.64 17.82
N LYS A 5 2.39 23.45 17.76
CA LYS A 5 3.40 23.59 18.84
C LYS A 5 3.93 22.24 19.39
N ILE A 6 3.99 21.22 18.53
CA ILE A 6 4.50 19.89 18.91
C ILE A 6 5.98 19.98 19.24
N ASN A 7 6.39 19.41 20.37
CA ASN A 7 7.79 19.35 20.78
C ASN A 7 8.61 18.59 19.70
N LYS A 8 9.74 19.19 19.30
CA LYS A 8 10.61 18.57 18.27
C LYS A 8 11.11 17.17 18.66
N ASN A 9 11.27 16.90 19.96
CA ASN A 9 11.70 15.60 20.45
C ASN A 9 10.66 14.50 20.21
N MET A 10 9.37 14.84 20.10
CA MET A 10 8.31 13.87 19.78
C MET A 10 8.38 13.37 18.34
N LYS A 11 9.12 14.04 17.44
CA LYS A 11 9.20 13.59 16.05
C LYS A 11 9.81 12.20 15.93
N SER A 12 10.92 11.96 16.61
CA SER A 12 11.58 10.65 16.60
C SER A 12 10.74 9.57 17.26
N GLU A 13 10.06 9.89 18.36
CA GLU A 13 9.14 8.97 19.02
C GLU A 13 7.98 8.58 18.11
N LEU A 14 7.33 9.56 17.49
CA LEU A 14 6.22 9.32 16.54
C LEU A 14 6.67 8.50 15.32
N LEU A 15 7.86 8.77 14.78
CA LEU A 15 8.40 7.97 13.67
C LEU A 15 8.74 6.54 14.12
N ASN A 16 9.21 6.36 15.34
CA ASN A 16 9.49 5.03 15.88
C ASN A 16 8.21 4.20 16.10
N LEU A 17 7.05 4.82 16.33
CA LEU A 17 5.78 4.09 16.40
C LEU A 17 5.43 3.35 15.11
N TYR A 18 5.83 3.87 13.95
CA TYR A 18 5.66 3.14 12.67
C TYR A 18 6.44 1.82 12.66
N LYS A 19 7.62 1.77 13.31
CA LYS A 19 8.51 0.60 13.32
C LYS A 19 7.97 -0.57 14.16
N VAL A 20 7.01 -0.28 15.07
CA VAL A 20 6.42 -1.29 15.97
C VAL A 20 5.00 -1.69 15.56
N LEU A 21 4.54 -1.26 14.38
CA LEU A 21 3.25 -1.68 13.84
C LEU A 21 3.28 -3.18 13.54
N SER A 22 2.25 -3.89 13.97
CA SER A 22 2.05 -5.30 13.63
C SER A 22 1.12 -5.45 12.43
N PRO A 23 1.34 -6.44 11.56
CA PRO A 23 0.40 -6.76 10.50
C PRO A 23 -0.91 -7.31 11.09
N TYR A 24 -1.99 -7.19 10.33
CA TYR A 24 -3.23 -7.89 10.67
C TYR A 24 -3.03 -9.41 10.67
N PRO A 25 -3.80 -10.16 11.46
CA PRO A 25 -3.55 -11.60 11.68
C PRO A 25 -3.50 -12.44 10.41
N GLU A 26 -4.29 -12.09 9.40
CA GLU A 26 -4.38 -12.84 8.15
C GLU A 26 -3.27 -12.55 7.15
N VAL A 27 -2.47 -11.49 7.34
CA VAL A 27 -1.54 -10.98 6.31
C VAL A 27 -0.53 -12.04 5.88
N LYS A 28 0.15 -12.68 6.83
CA LYS A 28 1.20 -13.66 6.52
C LYS A 28 0.66 -14.87 5.75
N GLU A 29 -0.50 -15.39 6.16
CA GLU A 29 -1.17 -16.52 5.51
C GLU A 29 -1.52 -16.15 4.06
N VAL A 30 -2.19 -15.01 3.86
CA VAL A 30 -2.61 -14.56 2.53
C VAL A 30 -1.42 -14.30 1.61
N LEU A 31 -0.36 -13.64 2.11
CA LEU A 31 0.86 -13.43 1.30
C LEU A 31 1.49 -14.76 0.86
N ALA A 32 1.55 -15.75 1.74
CA ALA A 32 2.06 -17.08 1.40
C ALA A 32 1.20 -17.76 0.32
N ASP A 33 -0.13 -17.66 0.40
CA ASP A 33 -1.04 -18.24 -0.59
C ASP A 33 -0.94 -17.54 -1.95
N LEU A 34 -0.76 -16.22 -1.97
CA LEU A 34 -0.51 -15.46 -3.20
C LEU A 34 0.82 -15.88 -3.86
N LYS A 35 1.86 -16.12 -3.07
CA LYS A 35 3.14 -16.64 -3.59
C LYS A 35 3.00 -18.03 -4.20
N LYS A 36 2.17 -18.93 -3.64
CA LYS A 36 1.86 -20.23 -4.24
C LYS A 36 1.20 -20.13 -5.63
N LYS A 37 0.49 -19.01 -5.88
CA LYS A 37 -0.09 -18.68 -7.19
C LYS A 37 0.92 -18.06 -8.17
N ASN A 38 2.20 -18.00 -7.81
CA ASN A 38 3.29 -17.36 -8.58
C ASN A 38 3.09 -15.87 -8.86
N LEU A 39 2.35 -15.18 -8.01
CA LEU A 39 2.15 -13.73 -8.12
C LEU A 39 3.37 -12.96 -7.60
N LYS A 40 3.67 -11.83 -8.24
CA LYS A 40 4.61 -10.84 -7.74
C LYS A 40 3.91 -9.96 -6.72
N LEU A 41 4.53 -9.81 -5.55
CA LEU A 41 3.99 -9.02 -4.45
C LEU A 41 4.90 -7.81 -4.20
N ALA A 42 4.32 -6.63 -4.17
CA ALA A 42 5.09 -5.41 -3.93
C ALA A 42 4.37 -4.44 -3.00
N ILE A 43 5.15 -3.64 -2.29
CA ILE A 43 4.66 -2.48 -1.55
C ILE A 43 4.94 -1.22 -2.37
N LEU A 44 3.95 -0.32 -2.47
CA LEU A 44 4.09 1.02 -3.01
C LEU A 44 3.69 2.02 -1.94
N SER A 45 4.63 2.80 -1.41
CA SER A 45 4.44 3.59 -0.19
C SER A 45 4.91 5.03 -0.31
N ASN A 46 4.24 5.92 0.44
CA ASN A 46 4.73 7.28 0.71
C ASN A 46 5.84 7.31 1.79
N GLY A 47 6.22 6.17 2.35
CA GLY A 47 7.30 6.04 3.32
C GLY A 47 8.68 6.09 2.66
N THR A 48 9.71 6.41 3.46
CA THR A 48 11.11 6.31 3.02
C THR A 48 11.51 4.85 2.85
N PRO A 49 12.53 4.54 2.01
CA PRO A 49 13.02 3.16 1.84
C PRO A 49 13.39 2.51 3.17
N ASP A 50 14.10 3.22 4.04
CA ASP A 50 14.51 2.70 5.35
C ASP A 50 13.32 2.31 6.22
N LEU A 51 12.28 3.18 6.29
CA LEU A 51 11.09 2.91 7.07
C LEU A 51 10.32 1.68 6.56
N ILE A 52 10.19 1.54 5.25
CA ILE A 52 9.50 0.40 4.64
C ILE A 52 10.27 -0.89 4.91
N ASN A 53 11.59 -0.88 4.70
CA ASN A 53 12.47 -2.03 4.96
C ASN A 53 12.44 -2.46 6.43
N GLU A 54 12.53 -1.50 7.36
CA GLU A 54 12.45 -1.79 8.80
C GLU A 54 11.10 -2.43 9.18
N LEU A 55 9.98 -1.92 8.66
CA LEU A 55 8.64 -2.49 8.91
C LEU A 55 8.50 -3.91 8.37
N VAL A 56 8.94 -4.16 7.15
CA VAL A 56 8.89 -5.47 6.49
C VAL A 56 9.74 -6.47 7.29
N SER A 57 10.97 -6.10 7.61
CA SER A 57 11.91 -6.96 8.35
C SER A 57 11.45 -7.25 9.78
N ALA A 58 11.00 -6.22 10.51
CA ALA A 58 10.53 -6.36 11.90
C ALA A 58 9.32 -7.31 12.01
N ASN A 59 8.54 -7.42 10.95
CA ASN A 59 7.35 -8.28 10.91
C ASN A 59 7.55 -9.61 10.17
N ASN A 60 8.76 -9.90 9.68
CA ASN A 60 9.07 -11.10 8.87
C ASN A 60 8.09 -11.24 7.69
N LEU A 61 7.97 -10.18 6.88
CA LEU A 61 7.12 -10.13 5.69
C LEU A 61 7.95 -10.35 4.42
N ASP A 62 8.74 -11.43 4.39
CA ASP A 62 9.71 -11.75 3.33
C ASP A 62 9.07 -12.17 2.00
N ALA A 63 7.73 -12.20 1.95
CA ALA A 63 6.98 -12.56 0.74
C ALA A 63 6.99 -11.46 -0.34
N PHE A 64 7.31 -10.22 0.01
CA PHE A 64 7.37 -9.13 -0.96
C PHE A 64 8.62 -9.23 -1.85
N ASP A 65 8.41 -9.14 -3.15
CA ASP A 65 9.47 -9.16 -4.16
C ASP A 65 10.14 -7.79 -4.32
N ASP A 66 9.37 -6.68 -4.18
CA ASP A 66 9.88 -5.31 -4.33
C ASP A 66 9.18 -4.35 -3.35
N LEU A 67 9.90 -3.30 -2.97
CA LEU A 67 9.44 -2.22 -2.10
C LEU A 67 9.68 -0.88 -2.82
N PHE A 68 8.61 -0.23 -3.28
CA PHE A 68 8.67 1.04 -3.98
C PHE A 68 8.41 2.20 -3.02
N SER A 69 9.31 3.17 -3.01
CA SER A 69 9.19 4.41 -2.26
C SER A 69 8.97 5.60 -3.18
N ILE A 70 8.17 6.56 -2.73
CA ILE A 70 8.01 7.85 -3.42
C ILE A 70 9.33 8.63 -3.57
N GLU A 71 10.35 8.31 -2.79
CA GLU A 71 11.65 8.99 -2.90
C GLU A 71 12.31 8.76 -4.26
N GLU A 72 11.95 7.70 -4.98
CA GLU A 72 12.42 7.45 -6.35
C GLU A 72 11.97 8.54 -7.33
N VAL A 73 10.78 9.11 -7.12
CA VAL A 73 10.19 10.15 -7.97
C VAL A 73 10.03 11.50 -7.28
N LYS A 74 10.33 11.59 -5.98
CA LYS A 74 10.28 12.79 -5.14
C LYS A 74 8.94 13.52 -5.15
N ILE A 75 7.86 12.76 -5.26
CA ILE A 75 6.49 13.26 -5.20
C ILE A 75 5.62 12.23 -4.49
N TYR A 76 4.55 12.70 -3.83
CA TYR A 76 3.63 11.86 -3.07
C TYR A 76 2.47 11.33 -3.93
N LYS A 77 1.93 10.17 -3.59
CA LYS A 77 0.61 9.74 -4.06
C LYS A 77 -0.42 10.86 -3.74
N PRO A 78 -1.39 11.12 -4.59
CA PRO A 78 -1.84 10.30 -5.72
C PRO A 78 -1.24 10.70 -7.09
N ASP A 79 -0.06 11.31 -7.15
CA ASP A 79 0.57 11.63 -8.44
C ASP A 79 0.85 10.35 -9.26
N SER A 80 0.52 10.37 -10.56
CA SER A 80 0.62 9.22 -11.47
C SER A 80 2.02 8.64 -11.57
N ARG A 81 3.06 9.48 -11.43
CA ARG A 81 4.47 9.05 -11.48
C ARG A 81 4.81 8.02 -10.40
N VAL A 82 4.10 8.07 -9.27
CA VAL A 82 4.29 7.09 -8.21
C VAL A 82 3.72 5.73 -8.61
N TYR A 83 2.50 5.71 -9.18
CA TYR A 83 1.88 4.47 -9.66
C TYR A 83 2.60 3.88 -10.87
N ASP A 84 3.37 4.67 -11.59
CA ASP A 84 4.15 4.19 -12.74
C ASP A 84 5.40 3.36 -12.33
N LEU A 85 5.86 3.45 -11.09
CA LEU A 85 7.06 2.74 -10.61
C LEU A 85 6.97 1.21 -10.81
N PRO A 86 5.92 0.50 -10.33
CA PRO A 86 5.80 -0.95 -10.56
C PRO A 86 5.60 -1.30 -12.05
N VAL A 87 4.87 -0.49 -12.79
CA VAL A 87 4.63 -0.68 -14.23
C VAL A 87 5.96 -0.66 -14.99
N ASN A 88 6.80 0.34 -14.71
CA ASN A 88 8.12 0.47 -15.31
C ASN A 88 9.08 -0.65 -14.91
N LYS A 89 9.04 -1.06 -13.64
CA LYS A 89 9.90 -2.13 -13.12
C LYS A 89 9.57 -3.48 -13.74
N TYR A 90 8.28 -3.84 -13.77
CA TYR A 90 7.85 -5.16 -14.23
C TYR A 90 7.56 -5.23 -15.74
N LYS A 91 7.54 -4.08 -16.44
CA LYS A 91 7.23 -3.98 -17.88
C LYS A 91 5.85 -4.56 -18.24
N ILE A 92 4.85 -4.29 -17.42
CA ILE A 92 3.46 -4.75 -17.57
C ILE A 92 2.51 -3.56 -17.77
N GLN A 93 1.27 -3.84 -18.14
CA GLN A 93 0.22 -2.82 -18.26
C GLN A 93 -0.37 -2.51 -16.87
N PRO A 94 -0.82 -1.27 -16.60
CA PRO A 94 -1.49 -0.94 -15.34
C PRO A 94 -2.63 -1.90 -14.98
N LYS A 95 -3.46 -2.30 -15.95
CA LYS A 95 -4.58 -3.24 -15.77
C LYS A 95 -4.19 -4.64 -15.32
N GLU A 96 -2.91 -5.01 -15.39
CA GLU A 96 -2.40 -6.30 -14.91
C GLU A 96 -2.02 -6.25 -13.42
N ILE A 97 -2.11 -5.06 -12.79
CA ILE A 97 -1.83 -4.87 -11.37
C ILE A 97 -3.15 -4.83 -10.58
N VAL A 98 -3.27 -5.69 -9.60
CA VAL A 98 -4.28 -5.58 -8.54
C VAL A 98 -3.69 -4.72 -7.43
N PHE A 99 -4.26 -3.53 -7.24
CA PHE A 99 -3.77 -2.55 -6.28
C PHE A 99 -4.72 -2.46 -5.08
N LEU A 100 -4.16 -2.62 -3.88
CA LEU A 100 -4.94 -2.62 -2.65
C LEU A 100 -4.58 -1.41 -1.78
N SER A 101 -5.60 -0.69 -1.32
CA SER A 101 -5.43 0.33 -0.29
C SER A 101 -6.65 0.39 0.63
N ALA A 102 -6.44 0.75 1.89
CA ALA A 102 -7.51 1.11 2.82
C ALA A 102 -7.92 2.58 2.67
N ASN A 103 -7.07 3.41 2.06
CA ASN A 103 -7.33 4.83 1.87
C ASN A 103 -8.09 5.07 0.56
N THR A 104 -9.26 5.66 0.65
CA THR A 104 -10.14 5.93 -0.51
C THR A 104 -9.46 6.78 -1.58
N TRP A 105 -8.73 7.83 -1.18
CA TRP A 105 -7.96 8.68 -2.09
C TRP A 105 -6.86 7.91 -2.85
N ASP A 106 -6.24 6.92 -2.23
CA ASP A 106 -5.19 6.10 -2.84
C ASP A 106 -5.79 5.05 -3.79
N VAL A 107 -6.94 4.46 -3.41
CA VAL A 107 -7.74 3.60 -4.30
C VAL A 107 -8.18 4.38 -5.54
N SER A 108 -8.69 5.60 -5.37
CA SER A 108 -9.08 6.47 -6.47
C SER A 108 -7.89 6.83 -7.36
N GLY A 109 -6.74 7.20 -6.76
CA GLY A 109 -5.52 7.53 -7.50
C GLY A 109 -5.01 6.36 -8.34
N GLY A 110 -4.89 5.17 -7.74
CA GLY A 110 -4.46 3.95 -8.43
C GLY A 110 -5.45 3.51 -9.51
N GLY A 111 -6.76 3.60 -9.24
CA GLY A 111 -7.81 3.25 -10.19
C GLY A 111 -7.85 4.19 -11.40
N ASN A 112 -7.75 5.50 -11.18
CA ASN A 112 -7.66 6.50 -12.25
C ASN A 112 -6.37 6.37 -13.08
N PHE A 113 -5.30 5.88 -12.47
CA PHE A 113 -4.07 5.54 -13.19
C PHE A 113 -4.24 4.31 -14.12
N GLY A 114 -5.22 3.45 -13.85
CA GLY A 114 -5.55 2.28 -14.65
C GLY A 114 -5.34 0.93 -13.97
N TYR A 115 -5.04 0.91 -12.67
CA TYR A 115 -4.96 -0.32 -11.88
C TYR A 115 -6.33 -0.98 -11.67
N ASN A 116 -6.35 -2.28 -11.43
CA ASN A 116 -7.50 -2.96 -10.83
C ASN A 116 -7.51 -2.67 -9.33
N ALA A 117 -8.02 -1.48 -8.96
CA ALA A 117 -7.97 -1.04 -7.58
C ALA A 117 -9.06 -1.71 -6.73
N VAL A 118 -8.65 -2.21 -5.58
CA VAL A 118 -9.47 -2.88 -4.57
C VAL A 118 -9.44 -2.09 -3.27
N TRP A 119 -10.60 -1.77 -2.75
CA TRP A 119 -10.71 -1.08 -1.46
C TRP A 119 -10.74 -2.08 -0.30
N VAL A 120 -9.79 -1.96 0.62
CA VAL A 120 -9.74 -2.76 1.84
C VAL A 120 -10.49 -2.02 2.95
N ASN A 121 -11.81 -2.19 3.02
CA ASN A 121 -12.70 -1.50 3.95
C ASN A 121 -12.89 -2.30 5.25
N ARG A 122 -11.90 -2.30 6.13
CA ARG A 122 -11.95 -3.03 7.41
C ARG A 122 -12.98 -2.48 8.39
N ASN A 123 -13.23 -1.18 8.34
CA ASN A 123 -14.04 -0.46 9.32
C ASN A 123 -15.47 -0.25 8.87
N ASN A 124 -15.88 -0.81 7.73
CA ASN A 124 -17.20 -0.58 7.14
C ASN A 124 -17.52 0.91 6.94
N SER A 125 -16.52 1.68 6.53
CA SER A 125 -16.63 3.12 6.25
C SER A 125 -17.34 3.36 4.93
N HIS A 126 -17.80 4.60 4.70
CA HIS A 126 -18.22 5.04 3.38
C HIS A 126 -17.00 5.40 2.52
N PHE A 127 -17.09 5.11 1.22
CA PHE A 127 -16.10 5.60 0.28
C PHE A 127 -16.28 7.12 0.11
N ASP A 128 -15.16 7.86 0.03
CA ASP A 128 -15.23 9.31 -0.17
C ASP A 128 -15.84 9.64 -1.54
N ASN A 129 -16.47 10.80 -1.64
CA ASN A 129 -17.03 11.28 -2.91
C ASN A 129 -15.90 11.75 -3.86
N LEU A 130 -15.29 10.80 -4.54
CA LEU A 130 -14.17 10.96 -5.48
C LEU A 130 -14.60 10.51 -6.87
N ASP A 131 -13.90 11.02 -7.91
CA ASP A 131 -14.17 10.67 -9.33
C ASP A 131 -13.70 9.24 -9.69
N TYR A 132 -13.90 8.28 -8.78
CA TYR A 132 -13.59 6.88 -9.00
C TYR A 132 -14.37 6.00 -8.02
N GLU A 133 -14.97 4.95 -8.52
CA GLU A 133 -15.59 3.90 -7.70
C GLU A 133 -14.74 2.62 -7.77
N PRO A 134 -14.36 2.03 -6.62
CA PRO A 134 -13.58 0.81 -6.60
C PRO A 134 -14.36 -0.35 -7.21
N LYS A 135 -13.75 -1.10 -8.12
CA LYS A 135 -14.38 -2.27 -8.75
C LYS A 135 -14.67 -3.39 -7.75
N LYS A 136 -13.94 -3.43 -6.67
CA LYS A 136 -14.06 -4.42 -5.59
C LYS A 136 -13.81 -3.77 -4.24
N GLU A 137 -14.62 -4.19 -3.26
CA GLU A 137 -14.44 -3.93 -1.84
C GLU A 137 -14.25 -5.25 -1.11
N ILE A 138 -13.26 -5.30 -0.22
CA ILE A 138 -13.00 -6.44 0.66
C ILE A 138 -12.87 -5.97 2.12
N LYS A 139 -13.25 -6.81 3.08
CA LYS A 139 -13.18 -6.46 4.50
C LYS A 139 -11.81 -6.76 5.13
N ASN A 140 -11.06 -7.69 4.55
CA ASN A 140 -9.71 -8.08 4.93
C ASN A 140 -9.02 -8.73 3.73
N LEU A 141 -7.72 -9.04 3.87
CA LEU A 141 -6.96 -9.57 2.73
C LEU A 141 -7.38 -10.97 2.27
N LYS A 142 -8.14 -11.76 3.07
CA LYS A 142 -8.63 -13.06 2.60
C LYS A 142 -9.55 -12.94 1.37
N GLY A 143 -10.33 -11.85 1.30
CA GLY A 143 -11.16 -11.56 0.13
C GLY A 143 -10.37 -11.36 -1.17
N LEU A 144 -9.06 -11.10 -1.09
CA LEU A 144 -8.21 -11.00 -2.28
C LEU A 144 -8.03 -12.35 -2.98
N LEU A 145 -8.01 -13.45 -2.24
CA LEU A 145 -7.83 -14.80 -2.80
C LEU A 145 -8.97 -15.23 -3.74
N GLU A 146 -10.12 -14.55 -3.67
CA GLU A 146 -11.27 -14.74 -4.55
C GLU A 146 -11.18 -13.86 -5.83
N ILE A 147 -10.25 -12.92 -5.86
CA ILE A 147 -10.09 -11.94 -6.95
C ILE A 147 -8.97 -12.34 -7.91
N VAL A 148 -7.93 -13.05 -7.38
CA VAL A 148 -6.70 -13.39 -8.11
C VAL A 148 -6.44 -14.90 -8.19
#